data_8a7641e7c47b576d5aee4e1de349317b
#
_entry.id   8a7641e7c47b576d5aee4e1de349317b
#
_cell.length_a   1.000
_cell.length_b   1.000
_cell.length_c   1.000
_cell.angle_alpha   90.00
_cell.angle_beta   90.00
_cell.angle_gamma   90.00
#
_symmetry.space_group_name_H-M   'P 1'
#
loop_
_entity.id
_entity.type
_entity.pdbx_description
1 polymer ?
#
loop_
_entity_poly.entity_id
_entity_poly.type
_entity_poly.pdbx_seq_one_letter_code
_entity_poly.pdbx_strand_id
1 'polypeptide(L)'
;MAIYEILASSTSEIQGITCFIIQLFIAEAMFFFHLKKRKRFWLRLLVGGTACLLLGVTLPIIIGQYISGIRTFIVLVFMQLYMWFCFRRSFLDILFCTIGAFTVQNLGSNIQVLICIVTKTSFKMLSTEMVIGFTIVYIICYLTCAAKIKNFPNISQNRVRVLWVAIISLCVCWLLQSWLISEKLDMVMVCRVPFAFCCILSLFMQFGLLEQSRLNEENLALEQLIKENAKQYELSKKTVEIINMKCHDLKHRILELEQAGNADHGQLEEIRKAVDIYDGLAKTGCQPLDIILSEKNLLCEKDQIKFSYMIDGEKLTGIKSGDIAAIFGNALDNAIECAAELPVEKRIISLIGYARQDVMGIHIENYCEDELEFRNGLPVSTKGDDNYHGFGMKSIQYVVEKYGGNLVANLEEKIFSVDIIFPVLD
;
A
#
# COMPACT_ATOMS: atom_id res chain seq x y z
N MET A 1 28.35 18.32 -54.19
CA MET A 1 28.03 16.96 -53.73
C MET A 1 28.28 16.81 -52.22
N ALA A 2 29.50 17.02 -51.71
CA ALA A 2 29.84 16.84 -50.30
C ALA A 2 28.97 17.67 -49.30
N ILE A 3 28.64 18.91 -49.60
CA ILE A 3 27.82 19.78 -48.74
C ILE A 3 26.37 19.25 -48.66
N TYR A 4 25.82 18.72 -49.75
CA TYR A 4 24.48 18.17 -49.79
C TYR A 4 24.39 16.82 -49.00
N GLU A 5 25.44 15.99 -49.06
CA GLU A 5 25.54 14.75 -48.28
C GLU A 5 25.70 15.03 -46.81
N ILE A 6 26.45 16.03 -46.39
CA ILE A 6 26.61 16.48 -45.02
C ILE A 6 25.26 17.04 -44.48
N LEU A 7 24.53 17.85 -45.26
CA LEU A 7 23.25 18.37 -44.91
C LEU A 7 22.18 17.26 -44.83
N ALA A 8 22.18 16.29 -45.72
CA ALA A 8 21.27 15.15 -45.73
C ALA A 8 21.53 14.20 -44.54
N SER A 9 22.78 13.94 -44.20
CA SER A 9 23.15 13.14 -43.02
C SER A 9 22.79 13.85 -41.72
N SER A 10 23.04 15.14 -41.60
CA SER A 10 22.64 15.91 -40.41
C SER A 10 21.12 16.01 -40.23
N THR A 11 20.35 16.12 -41.31
CA THR A 11 18.87 16.12 -41.23
C THR A 11 18.29 14.79 -40.74
N SER A 12 18.83 13.66 -41.18
CA SER A 12 18.39 12.33 -40.72
C SER A 12 18.70 12.10 -39.25
N GLU A 13 19.83 12.60 -38.75
CA GLU A 13 20.22 12.52 -37.33
C GLU A 13 19.37 13.42 -36.42
N ILE A 14 19.12 14.66 -36.84
CA ILE A 14 18.22 15.57 -36.13
C ILE A 14 16.84 14.93 -35.99
N GLN A 15 16.33 14.33 -37.08
CA GLN A 15 15.06 13.63 -37.08
C GLN A 15 15.07 12.43 -36.11
N GLY A 16 16.16 11.67 -36.07
CA GLY A 16 16.38 10.51 -35.17
C GLY A 16 16.31 10.91 -33.70
N ILE A 17 17.07 11.93 -33.30
CA ILE A 17 17.12 12.38 -31.90
C ILE A 17 15.82 13.05 -31.48
N THR A 18 15.20 13.84 -32.35
CA THR A 18 13.90 14.47 -32.08
C THR A 18 12.82 13.41 -31.87
N CYS A 19 12.78 12.37 -32.69
CA CYS A 19 11.87 11.24 -32.53
C CYS A 19 12.11 10.50 -31.21
N PHE A 20 13.38 10.23 -30.85
CA PHE A 20 13.76 9.63 -29.57
C PHE A 20 13.28 10.47 -28.38
N ILE A 21 13.46 11.77 -28.39
CA ILE A 21 12.99 12.69 -27.34
C ILE A 21 11.46 12.63 -27.19
N ILE A 22 10.72 12.62 -28.31
CA ILE A 22 9.26 12.53 -28.30
C ILE A 22 8.81 11.19 -27.70
N GLN A 23 9.41 10.08 -28.14
CA GLN A 23 9.08 8.75 -27.62
C GLN A 23 9.39 8.65 -26.12
N LEU A 24 10.55 9.14 -25.69
CA LEU A 24 10.91 9.15 -24.28
C LEU A 24 9.95 10.02 -23.45
N PHE A 25 9.56 11.16 -23.97
CA PHE A 25 8.60 12.06 -23.31
C PHE A 25 7.23 11.39 -23.13
N ILE A 26 6.76 10.64 -24.13
CA ILE A 26 5.50 9.88 -24.03
C ILE A 26 5.65 8.75 -22.98
N ALA A 27 6.78 8.03 -22.98
CA ALA A 27 7.06 7.01 -21.97
C ALA A 27 7.11 7.62 -20.57
N GLU A 28 7.78 8.75 -20.38
CA GLU A 28 7.81 9.48 -19.10
C GLU A 28 6.43 9.93 -18.65
N ALA A 29 5.60 10.45 -19.57
CA ALA A 29 4.25 10.89 -19.25
C ALA A 29 3.43 9.75 -18.60
N MET A 30 3.62 8.49 -19.01
CA MET A 30 2.94 7.33 -18.43
C MET A 30 3.28 7.15 -16.93
N PHE A 31 4.54 7.36 -16.54
CA PHE A 31 5.00 7.20 -15.17
C PHE A 31 4.70 8.42 -14.30
N PHE A 32 4.70 9.62 -14.89
CA PHE A 32 4.56 10.87 -14.15
C PHE A 32 3.12 11.39 -14.06
N PHE A 33 2.17 10.83 -14.83
CA PHE A 33 0.79 11.33 -14.90
C PHE A 33 0.11 11.43 -13.52
N HIS A 34 0.36 10.47 -12.64
CA HIS A 34 -0.25 10.39 -11.30
C HIS A 34 0.49 11.19 -10.22
N LEU A 35 1.66 11.77 -10.52
CA LEU A 35 2.48 12.46 -9.52
C LEU A 35 1.99 13.89 -9.25
N LYS A 36 2.20 14.37 -8.03
CA LYS A 36 1.86 15.75 -7.62
C LYS A 36 2.70 16.76 -8.43
N LYS A 37 2.03 17.66 -9.12
CA LYS A 37 2.63 18.70 -9.97
C LYS A 37 3.10 19.87 -9.12
N ARG A 38 4.18 20.57 -9.56
CA ARG A 38 4.61 21.84 -8.93
C ARG A 38 3.75 23.00 -9.39
N LYS A 39 3.76 24.11 -8.63
CA LYS A 39 3.10 25.38 -9.02
C LYS A 39 3.56 25.80 -10.42
N ARG A 40 2.64 26.35 -11.23
CA ARG A 40 2.88 26.75 -12.65
C ARG A 40 3.36 25.58 -13.53
N PHE A 41 2.82 24.38 -13.34
CA PHE A 41 3.22 23.16 -14.07
C PHE A 41 3.23 23.36 -15.60
N TRP A 42 2.16 23.91 -16.16
CA TRP A 42 2.05 24.10 -17.62
C TRP A 42 3.13 25.01 -18.21
N LEU A 43 3.50 26.08 -17.49
CA LEU A 43 4.61 26.95 -17.90
C LEU A 43 5.94 26.19 -17.87
N ARG A 44 6.21 25.43 -16.81
CA ARG A 44 7.42 24.60 -16.68
C ARG A 44 7.48 23.53 -17.76
N LEU A 45 6.33 22.90 -18.07
CA LEU A 45 6.22 21.90 -19.13
C LEU A 45 6.56 22.51 -20.50
N LEU A 46 6.05 23.68 -20.79
CA LEU A 46 6.31 24.38 -22.05
C LEU A 46 7.79 24.79 -22.18
N VAL A 47 8.35 25.46 -21.16
CA VAL A 47 9.76 25.89 -21.16
C VAL A 47 10.71 24.71 -21.25
N GLY A 48 10.52 23.66 -20.46
CA GLY A 48 11.35 22.46 -20.51
C GLY A 48 11.20 21.68 -21.81
N GLY A 49 9.97 21.56 -22.33
CA GLY A 49 9.69 20.91 -23.61
C GLY A 49 10.35 21.62 -24.80
N THR A 50 10.25 22.95 -24.87
CA THR A 50 10.96 23.72 -25.92
C THR A 50 12.48 23.58 -25.81
N ALA A 51 13.03 23.59 -24.59
CA ALA A 51 14.45 23.37 -24.37
C ALA A 51 14.88 21.95 -24.81
N CYS A 52 14.06 20.91 -24.54
CA CYS A 52 14.32 19.54 -25.03
C CYS A 52 14.36 19.46 -26.55
N LEU A 53 13.42 20.11 -27.24
CA LEU A 53 13.38 20.13 -28.70
C LEU A 53 14.57 20.87 -29.29
N LEU A 54 14.96 22.01 -28.70
CA LEU A 54 16.18 22.74 -29.09
C LEU A 54 17.43 21.88 -28.91
N LEU A 55 17.51 21.12 -27.84
CA LEU A 55 18.59 20.17 -27.57
C LEU A 55 18.64 19.06 -28.64
N GLY A 56 17.49 18.56 -29.09
CA GLY A 56 17.36 17.59 -30.17
C GLY A 56 17.94 18.08 -31.51
N VAL A 57 17.83 19.38 -31.77
CA VAL A 57 18.36 20.01 -32.98
C VAL A 57 19.87 20.36 -32.83
N THR A 58 20.29 20.88 -31.69
CA THR A 58 21.66 21.40 -31.49
C THR A 58 22.69 20.31 -31.21
N LEU A 59 22.32 19.24 -30.48
CA LEU A 59 23.25 18.16 -30.12
C LEU A 59 23.89 17.44 -31.33
N PRO A 60 23.15 17.07 -32.41
CA PRO A 60 23.75 16.46 -33.60
C PRO A 60 24.77 17.39 -34.29
N ILE A 61 24.50 18.69 -34.26
CA ILE A 61 25.36 19.70 -34.90
C ILE A 61 26.69 19.86 -34.12
N ILE A 62 26.60 19.85 -32.78
CA ILE A 62 27.76 20.12 -31.91
C ILE A 62 28.65 18.89 -31.74
N ILE A 63 28.05 17.71 -31.53
CA ILE A 63 28.80 16.50 -31.10
C ILE A 63 29.16 15.58 -32.30
N GLY A 64 28.56 15.79 -33.49
CA GLY A 64 28.86 14.98 -34.68
C GLY A 64 28.38 13.50 -34.57
N GLN A 65 28.67 12.71 -35.62
CA GLN A 65 28.16 11.33 -35.79
C GLN A 65 28.80 10.29 -34.86
N TYR A 66 30.04 10.49 -34.47
CA TYR A 66 30.88 9.45 -33.89
C TYR A 66 30.61 9.12 -32.42
N ILE A 67 29.73 9.89 -31.71
CA ILE A 67 29.52 9.74 -30.27
C ILE A 67 28.01 9.70 -29.94
N SER A 68 27.29 8.82 -30.64
CA SER A 68 25.82 8.68 -30.46
C SER A 68 25.41 8.34 -29.00
N GLY A 69 26.24 7.55 -28.30
CA GLY A 69 25.98 7.21 -26.89
C GLY A 69 26.02 8.42 -25.96
N ILE A 70 26.99 9.32 -26.15
CA ILE A 70 27.09 10.55 -25.33
C ILE A 70 25.87 11.45 -25.54
N ARG A 71 25.39 11.57 -26.77
CA ARG A 71 24.18 12.35 -27.08
C ARG A 71 22.96 11.81 -26.31
N THR A 72 22.75 10.50 -26.34
CA THR A 72 21.67 9.85 -25.59
C THR A 72 21.79 10.10 -24.10
N PHE A 73 23.00 10.00 -23.55
CA PHE A 73 23.27 10.27 -22.14
C PHE A 73 22.93 11.72 -21.74
N ILE A 74 23.35 12.70 -22.55
CA ILE A 74 23.03 14.13 -22.32
C ILE A 74 21.53 14.35 -22.32
N VAL A 75 20.80 13.76 -23.28
CA VAL A 75 19.33 13.85 -23.34
C VAL A 75 18.71 13.26 -22.08
N LEU A 76 19.16 12.08 -21.60
CA LEU A 76 18.65 11.45 -20.39
C LEU A 76 18.86 12.32 -19.13
N VAL A 77 20.07 12.88 -18.97
CA VAL A 77 20.36 13.79 -17.85
C VAL A 77 19.47 15.03 -17.90
N PHE A 78 19.28 15.60 -19.10
CA PHE A 78 18.41 16.75 -19.26
C PHE A 78 16.94 16.41 -18.96
N MET A 79 16.44 15.30 -19.46
CA MET A 79 15.07 14.82 -19.19
C MET A 79 14.85 14.57 -17.71
N GLN A 80 15.82 13.97 -17.00
CA GLN A 80 15.79 13.81 -15.55
C GLN A 80 15.65 15.15 -14.82
N LEU A 81 16.45 16.14 -15.17
CA LEU A 81 16.39 17.48 -14.56
C LEU A 81 15.06 18.19 -14.90
N TYR A 82 14.59 18.02 -16.14
CA TYR A 82 13.32 18.57 -16.60
C TYR A 82 12.13 18.00 -15.82
N MET A 83 12.06 16.69 -15.64
CA MET A 83 11.00 16.06 -14.85
C MET A 83 11.09 16.47 -13.38
N TRP A 84 12.27 16.54 -12.80
CA TRP A 84 12.46 17.07 -11.44
C TRP A 84 12.02 18.52 -11.29
N PHE A 85 12.20 19.34 -12.32
CA PHE A 85 11.71 20.72 -12.37
C PHE A 85 10.18 20.81 -12.43
N CYS A 86 9.50 19.84 -13.06
CA CYS A 86 8.04 19.84 -13.25
C CYS A 86 7.26 19.25 -12.06
N PHE A 87 7.77 18.21 -11.41
CA PHE A 87 7.06 17.44 -10.40
C PHE A 87 7.58 17.65 -8.98
N ARG A 88 6.69 17.48 -7.98
CA ARG A 88 7.01 17.64 -6.55
C ARG A 88 7.36 16.27 -5.93
N ARG A 89 8.53 15.74 -6.26
CA ARG A 89 9.05 14.47 -5.76
C ARG A 89 10.55 14.56 -5.54
N SER A 90 11.12 13.60 -4.79
CA SER A 90 12.57 13.52 -4.59
C SER A 90 13.29 13.29 -5.93
N PHE A 91 14.55 13.69 -6.02
CA PHE A 91 15.37 13.45 -7.21
C PHE A 91 15.48 11.95 -7.54
N LEU A 92 15.58 11.11 -6.52
CA LEU A 92 15.70 9.66 -6.65
C LEU A 92 14.40 9.00 -7.15
N ASP A 93 13.23 9.48 -6.71
CA ASP A 93 11.93 9.00 -7.21
C ASP A 93 11.80 9.30 -8.71
N ILE A 94 12.17 10.52 -9.10
CA ILE A 94 12.16 10.93 -10.50
C ILE A 94 13.16 10.10 -11.32
N LEU A 95 14.38 9.87 -10.81
CA LEU A 95 15.39 9.05 -11.46
C LEU A 95 14.89 7.62 -11.73
N PHE A 96 14.25 7.00 -10.74
CA PHE A 96 13.66 5.68 -10.90
C PHE A 96 12.62 5.63 -12.03
N CYS A 97 11.71 6.61 -12.08
CA CYS A 97 10.71 6.71 -13.13
C CYS A 97 11.32 6.96 -14.52
N THR A 98 12.33 7.85 -14.60
CA THR A 98 13.03 8.14 -15.86
C THR A 98 13.77 6.91 -16.39
N ILE A 99 14.39 6.11 -15.52
CA ILE A 99 15.05 4.85 -15.92
C ILE A 99 14.00 3.87 -16.47
N GLY A 100 12.86 3.72 -15.79
CA GLY A 100 11.76 2.88 -16.27
C GLY A 100 11.24 3.34 -17.63
N ALA A 101 11.02 4.64 -17.81
CA ALA A 101 10.58 5.22 -19.07
C ALA A 101 11.59 4.99 -20.22
N PHE A 102 12.87 5.16 -19.96
CA PHE A 102 13.94 4.86 -20.92
C PHE A 102 13.96 3.39 -21.31
N THR A 103 13.79 2.47 -20.36
CA THR A 103 13.73 1.03 -20.63
C THR A 103 12.51 0.68 -21.48
N VAL A 104 11.35 1.27 -21.22
CA VAL A 104 10.13 1.10 -22.05
C VAL A 104 10.34 1.64 -23.47
N GLN A 105 10.96 2.81 -23.62
CA GLN A 105 11.27 3.39 -24.92
C GLN A 105 12.21 2.49 -25.71
N ASN A 106 13.26 1.96 -25.07
CA ASN A 106 14.19 1.01 -25.72
C ASN A 106 13.49 -0.30 -26.14
N LEU A 107 12.62 -0.85 -25.28
CA LEU A 107 11.80 -2.02 -25.60
C LEU A 107 10.94 -1.77 -26.84
N GLY A 108 10.22 -0.65 -26.88
CA GLY A 108 9.43 -0.25 -28.02
C GLY A 108 10.24 -0.13 -29.31
N SER A 109 11.41 0.53 -29.23
CA SER A 109 12.33 0.67 -30.38
C SER A 109 12.85 -0.69 -30.88
N ASN A 110 13.23 -1.61 -29.98
CA ASN A 110 13.72 -2.93 -30.36
C ASN A 110 12.63 -3.78 -31.01
N ILE A 111 11.42 -3.81 -30.43
CA ILE A 111 10.28 -4.54 -31.01
C ILE A 111 9.95 -3.99 -32.40
N GLN A 112 9.95 -2.67 -32.57
CA GLN A 112 9.66 -2.05 -33.86
C GLN A 112 10.69 -2.45 -34.95
N VAL A 113 11.99 -2.44 -34.63
CA VAL A 113 13.00 -2.90 -35.58
C VAL A 113 12.83 -4.36 -35.91
N LEU A 114 12.49 -5.24 -34.95
CA LEU A 114 12.20 -6.65 -35.19
C LEU A 114 10.99 -6.83 -36.13
N ILE A 115 9.93 -6.05 -35.94
CA ILE A 115 8.77 -6.06 -36.83
C ILE A 115 9.17 -5.66 -38.25
N CYS A 116 9.94 -4.60 -38.44
CA CYS A 116 10.41 -4.16 -39.76
C CYS A 116 11.26 -5.23 -40.48
N ILE A 117 12.09 -5.94 -39.71
CA ILE A 117 12.91 -7.03 -40.26
C ILE A 117 12.01 -8.21 -40.74
N VAL A 118 11.06 -8.63 -39.91
CA VAL A 118 10.15 -9.74 -40.23
C VAL A 118 9.22 -9.41 -41.40
N THR A 119 8.69 -8.19 -41.42
CA THR A 119 7.79 -7.74 -42.52
C THR A 119 8.54 -7.29 -43.76
N LYS A 120 9.86 -7.27 -43.72
CA LYS A 120 10.73 -6.73 -44.80
C LYS A 120 10.37 -5.31 -45.25
N THR A 121 9.81 -4.52 -44.33
CA THR A 121 9.48 -3.12 -44.54
C THR A 121 10.67 -2.22 -44.19
N SER A 122 10.82 -1.11 -44.95
CA SER A 122 11.86 -0.11 -44.62
C SER A 122 11.48 0.61 -43.33
N PHE A 123 12.45 0.75 -42.44
CA PHE A 123 12.29 1.56 -41.21
C PHE A 123 12.06 3.03 -41.61
N LYS A 124 10.81 3.47 -41.60
CA LYS A 124 10.44 4.87 -41.79
C LYS A 124 9.96 5.47 -40.49
N MET A 125 10.65 6.48 -39.98
CA MET A 125 10.22 7.22 -38.83
C MET A 125 8.83 7.83 -39.07
N LEU A 126 7.92 7.73 -38.13
CA LEU A 126 6.54 8.17 -38.21
C LEU A 126 5.63 7.38 -39.19
N SER A 127 6.00 6.17 -39.61
CA SER A 127 5.03 5.31 -40.30
C SER A 127 3.88 4.91 -39.36
N THR A 128 2.68 4.67 -39.95
CA THR A 128 1.52 4.21 -39.16
C THR A 128 1.78 2.93 -38.40
N GLU A 129 2.53 2.00 -38.98
CA GLU A 129 2.96 0.74 -38.36
C GLU A 129 3.84 0.98 -37.11
N MET A 130 4.75 1.97 -37.19
CA MET A 130 5.61 2.35 -36.07
C MET A 130 4.77 2.94 -34.91
N VAL A 131 3.85 3.84 -35.19
CA VAL A 131 2.99 4.46 -34.18
C VAL A 131 2.12 3.39 -33.49
N ILE A 132 1.54 2.46 -34.24
CA ILE A 132 0.73 1.35 -33.71
C ILE A 132 1.60 0.47 -32.80
N GLY A 133 2.79 0.05 -33.28
CA GLY A 133 3.69 -0.81 -32.51
C GLY A 133 4.12 -0.20 -31.18
N PHE A 134 4.55 1.06 -31.18
CA PHE A 134 4.87 1.80 -29.93
C PHE A 134 3.66 1.93 -29.01
N THR A 135 2.48 2.25 -29.55
CA THR A 135 1.26 2.41 -28.75
C THR A 135 0.90 1.11 -28.03
N ILE A 136 0.97 -0.03 -28.71
CA ILE A 136 0.70 -1.34 -28.10
C ILE A 136 1.70 -1.64 -26.97
N VAL A 137 3.00 -1.48 -27.21
CA VAL A 137 4.04 -1.71 -26.19
C VAL A 137 3.81 -0.80 -25.00
N TYR A 138 3.53 0.48 -25.23
CA TYR A 138 3.33 1.44 -24.16
C TYR A 138 2.06 1.16 -23.33
N ILE A 139 0.97 0.75 -23.96
CA ILE A 139 -0.25 0.32 -23.24
C ILE A 139 0.04 -0.89 -22.36
N ILE A 140 0.73 -1.92 -22.88
CA ILE A 140 1.10 -3.10 -22.10
C ILE A 140 1.98 -2.70 -20.90
N CYS A 141 3.03 -1.90 -21.12
CA CYS A 141 3.92 -1.42 -20.06
C CYS A 141 3.19 -0.52 -19.05
N TYR A 142 2.21 0.29 -19.49
CA TYR A 142 1.38 1.07 -18.59
C TYR A 142 0.58 0.15 -17.65
N LEU A 143 -0.13 -0.82 -18.18
CA LEU A 143 -0.97 -1.74 -17.39
C LEU A 143 -0.14 -2.61 -16.44
N THR A 144 1.04 -3.06 -16.87
CA THR A 144 1.87 -3.97 -16.06
C THR A 144 2.76 -3.26 -15.04
N CYS A 145 3.27 -2.08 -15.37
CA CYS A 145 4.28 -1.37 -14.57
C CYS A 145 3.78 0.00 -14.06
N ALA A 146 3.39 0.90 -14.96
CA ALA A 146 3.15 2.30 -14.60
C ALA A 146 1.88 2.50 -13.76
N ALA A 147 0.82 1.73 -13.98
CA ALA A 147 -0.42 1.79 -13.21
C ALA A 147 -0.20 1.48 -11.71
N LYS A 148 0.80 0.68 -11.38
CA LYS A 148 1.17 0.35 -9.99
C LYS A 148 1.80 1.52 -9.24
N ILE A 149 2.29 2.55 -9.96
CA ILE A 149 2.92 3.74 -9.37
C ILE A 149 1.90 4.68 -8.70
N LYS A 150 0.60 4.56 -8.97
CA LYS A 150 -0.44 5.43 -8.41
C LYS A 150 -0.36 5.54 -6.88
N ASN A 151 0.02 4.48 -6.18
CA ASN A 151 0.16 4.39 -4.73
C ASN A 151 1.62 4.40 -4.27
N PHE A 152 2.50 5.06 -5.03
CA PHE A 152 3.93 5.05 -4.79
C PHE A 152 4.29 5.81 -3.50
N PRO A 153 4.75 5.13 -2.45
CA PRO A 153 5.36 5.81 -1.32
C PRO A 153 6.66 6.45 -1.77
N ASN A 154 7.12 7.50 -1.08
CA ASN A 154 8.44 8.07 -1.36
C ASN A 154 9.48 6.96 -1.28
N ILE A 155 10.39 6.88 -2.27
CA ILE A 155 11.53 5.96 -2.18
C ILE A 155 12.36 6.43 -0.99
N SER A 156 12.11 5.83 0.18
CA SER A 156 12.85 6.16 1.39
C SER A 156 14.30 5.70 1.27
N GLN A 157 15.18 6.27 2.10
CA GLN A 157 16.61 5.96 2.09
C GLN A 157 16.96 4.45 2.19
N ASN A 158 16.03 3.63 2.69
CA ASN A 158 16.23 2.18 2.82
C ASN A 158 16.07 1.37 1.53
N ARG A 159 15.65 1.99 0.41
CA ARG A 159 15.44 1.31 -0.88
C ARG A 159 16.61 1.47 -1.86
N VAL A 160 17.79 1.66 -1.35
CA VAL A 160 19.04 1.80 -2.14
C VAL A 160 19.24 0.63 -3.11
N ARG A 161 18.82 -0.59 -2.74
CA ARG A 161 18.91 -1.79 -3.60
C ARG A 161 18.12 -1.66 -4.89
N VAL A 162 16.87 -1.16 -4.80
CA VAL A 162 16.00 -0.96 -5.98
C VAL A 162 16.61 0.07 -6.92
N LEU A 163 17.18 1.13 -6.35
CA LEU A 163 17.86 2.18 -7.12
C LEU A 163 19.13 1.64 -7.84
N TRP A 164 19.95 0.83 -7.17
CA TRP A 164 21.12 0.23 -7.80
C TRP A 164 20.76 -0.69 -8.97
N VAL A 165 19.72 -1.52 -8.82
CA VAL A 165 19.22 -2.36 -9.90
C VAL A 165 18.76 -1.50 -11.08
N ALA A 166 18.04 -0.42 -10.82
CA ALA A 166 17.60 0.51 -11.86
C ALA A 166 18.81 1.17 -12.58
N ILE A 167 19.81 1.65 -11.84
CA ILE A 167 21.01 2.27 -12.43
C ILE A 167 21.81 1.25 -13.26
N ILE A 168 22.02 0.05 -12.74
CA ILE A 168 22.74 -1.02 -13.49
C ILE A 168 21.99 -1.35 -14.77
N SER A 169 20.66 -1.49 -14.70
CA SER A 169 19.83 -1.76 -15.88
C SER A 169 19.93 -0.64 -16.92
N LEU A 170 19.92 0.62 -16.47
CA LEU A 170 20.12 1.77 -17.36
C LEU A 170 21.50 1.71 -18.06
N CYS A 171 22.56 1.44 -17.31
CA CYS A 171 23.92 1.33 -17.87
C CYS A 171 24.00 0.19 -18.91
N VAL A 172 23.42 -0.97 -18.59
CA VAL A 172 23.39 -2.12 -19.52
C VAL A 172 22.60 -1.78 -20.79
N CYS A 173 21.39 -1.23 -20.65
CA CYS A 173 20.58 -0.83 -21.80
C CYS A 173 21.28 0.24 -22.65
N TRP A 174 21.92 1.22 -22.02
CA TRP A 174 22.62 2.28 -22.72
C TRP A 174 23.86 1.75 -23.49
N LEU A 175 24.67 0.88 -22.88
CA LEU A 175 25.82 0.25 -23.52
C LEU A 175 25.41 -0.61 -24.70
N LEU A 176 24.40 -1.47 -24.52
CA LEU A 176 23.87 -2.33 -25.59
C LEU A 176 23.32 -1.52 -26.74
N GLN A 177 22.58 -0.45 -26.48
CA GLN A 177 22.05 0.43 -27.51
C GLN A 177 23.18 1.13 -28.28
N SER A 178 24.20 1.65 -27.59
CA SER A 178 25.36 2.33 -28.19
C SER A 178 26.16 1.38 -29.08
N TRP A 179 26.30 0.13 -28.66
CA TRP A 179 27.01 -0.90 -29.44
C TRP A 179 26.23 -1.31 -30.70
N LEU A 180 24.90 -1.52 -30.59
CA LEU A 180 24.04 -1.89 -31.70
C LEU A 180 23.96 -0.86 -32.84
N ILE A 181 24.22 0.42 -32.56
CA ILE A 181 24.25 1.48 -33.58
C ILE A 181 25.47 1.36 -34.51
N SER A 182 26.55 0.74 -34.05
CA SER A 182 27.80 0.63 -34.79
C SER A 182 27.94 -0.65 -35.64
N GLU A 183 27.03 -1.62 -35.51
CA GLU A 183 27.16 -2.95 -36.09
C GLU A 183 26.45 -3.13 -37.46
N LYS A 184 26.90 -4.13 -38.24
CA LYS A 184 26.32 -4.50 -39.52
C LYS A 184 24.93 -5.13 -39.36
N LEU A 185 24.08 -5.00 -40.41
CA LEU A 185 22.64 -5.37 -40.37
C LEU A 185 22.36 -6.81 -39.91
N ASP A 186 23.22 -7.79 -40.29
CA ASP A 186 23.04 -9.19 -39.92
C ASP A 186 23.24 -9.46 -38.41
N MET A 187 24.23 -8.77 -37.80
CA MET A 187 24.49 -8.83 -36.36
C MET A 187 23.38 -8.12 -35.55
N VAL A 188 22.80 -7.09 -36.13
CA VAL A 188 21.73 -6.31 -35.48
C VAL A 188 20.54 -7.19 -35.12
N MET A 189 20.14 -8.13 -35.99
CA MET A 189 18.99 -9.01 -35.75
C MET A 189 19.26 -9.96 -34.58
N VAL A 190 20.43 -10.59 -34.53
CA VAL A 190 20.80 -11.55 -33.47
C VAL A 190 20.85 -10.89 -32.09
N CYS A 191 21.25 -9.63 -32.02
CA CYS A 191 21.38 -8.91 -30.75
C CYS A 191 20.08 -8.23 -30.25
N ARG A 192 19.14 -7.94 -31.15
CA ARG A 192 17.89 -7.25 -30.80
C ARG A 192 16.94 -8.07 -29.94
N VAL A 193 16.86 -9.39 -30.18
CA VAL A 193 16.00 -10.28 -29.37
C VAL A 193 16.50 -10.39 -27.91
N PRO A 194 17.80 -10.70 -27.64
CA PRO A 194 18.35 -10.66 -26.29
C PRO A 194 18.19 -9.28 -25.62
N PHE A 195 18.36 -8.19 -26.37
CA PHE A 195 18.21 -6.86 -25.81
C PHE A 195 16.76 -6.56 -25.40
N ALA A 196 15.77 -6.90 -26.21
CA ALA A 196 14.36 -6.78 -25.85
C ALA A 196 14.06 -7.61 -24.58
N PHE A 197 14.59 -8.83 -24.50
CA PHE A 197 14.49 -9.67 -23.31
C PHE A 197 15.13 -9.03 -22.07
N CYS A 198 16.33 -8.44 -22.21
CA CYS A 198 16.96 -7.69 -21.13
C CYS A 198 16.12 -6.49 -20.65
N CYS A 199 15.46 -5.76 -21.57
CA CYS A 199 14.55 -4.68 -21.20
C CYS A 199 13.34 -5.19 -20.41
N ILE A 200 12.73 -6.31 -20.83
CA ILE A 200 11.60 -6.94 -20.13
C ILE A 200 12.04 -7.39 -18.73
N LEU A 201 13.18 -8.08 -18.62
CA LEU A 201 13.72 -8.55 -17.35
C LEU A 201 14.04 -7.38 -16.42
N SER A 202 14.63 -6.30 -16.97
CA SER A 202 14.94 -5.07 -16.22
C SER A 202 13.67 -4.44 -15.63
N LEU A 203 12.61 -4.29 -16.43
CA LEU A 203 11.32 -3.77 -15.94
C LEU A 203 10.72 -4.68 -14.86
N PHE A 204 10.74 -5.99 -15.09
CA PHE A 204 10.23 -6.96 -14.12
C PHE A 204 10.99 -6.88 -12.79
N MET A 205 12.31 -6.85 -12.83
CA MET A 205 13.14 -6.72 -11.62
C MET A 205 12.92 -5.37 -10.92
N GLN A 206 12.90 -4.27 -11.67
CA GLN A 206 12.72 -2.92 -11.13
C GLN A 206 11.37 -2.79 -10.40
N PHE A 207 10.28 -3.18 -11.03
CA PHE A 207 8.94 -3.05 -10.45
C PHE A 207 8.58 -4.19 -9.50
N GLY A 208 9.12 -5.39 -9.70
CA GLY A 208 8.96 -6.52 -8.78
C GLY A 208 9.61 -6.27 -7.42
N LEU A 209 10.86 -5.78 -7.41
CA LEU A 209 11.55 -5.39 -6.17
C LEU A 209 10.84 -4.24 -5.44
N LEU A 210 10.27 -3.30 -6.17
CA LEU A 210 9.51 -2.22 -5.59
C LEU A 210 8.24 -2.73 -4.89
N GLU A 211 7.49 -3.60 -5.53
CA GLU A 211 6.28 -4.20 -4.96
C GLU A 211 6.61 -5.06 -3.74
N GLN A 212 7.65 -5.89 -3.82
CA GLN A 212 8.12 -6.68 -2.69
C GLN A 212 8.53 -5.80 -1.50
N SER A 213 9.21 -4.68 -1.76
CA SER A 213 9.60 -3.74 -0.71
C SER A 213 8.37 -3.08 -0.05
N ARG A 214 7.32 -2.78 -0.82
CA ARG A 214 6.06 -2.24 -0.31
C ARG A 214 5.35 -3.25 0.60
N LEU A 215 5.22 -4.49 0.13
CA LEU A 215 4.60 -5.55 0.92
C LEU A 215 5.35 -5.82 2.22
N ASN A 216 6.69 -5.79 2.19
CA ASN A 216 7.49 -5.96 3.40
C ASN A 216 7.27 -4.80 4.40
N GLU A 217 7.13 -3.56 3.94
CA GLU A 217 6.82 -2.42 4.83
C GLU A 217 5.42 -2.55 5.44
N GLU A 218 4.42 -2.96 4.66
CA GLU A 218 3.07 -3.22 5.15
C GLU A 218 3.07 -4.35 6.20
N ASN A 219 3.80 -5.44 5.95
CA ASN A 219 3.93 -6.53 6.91
C ASN A 219 4.64 -6.11 8.21
N LEU A 220 5.72 -5.34 8.12
CA LEU A 220 6.41 -4.82 9.30
C LEU A 220 5.52 -3.89 10.13
N ALA A 221 4.72 -3.05 9.48
CA ALA A 221 3.76 -2.18 10.17
C ALA A 221 2.68 -3.00 10.89
N LEU A 222 2.18 -4.07 10.25
CA LEU A 222 1.21 -4.99 10.86
C LEU A 222 1.81 -5.74 12.06
N GLU A 223 3.04 -6.24 11.95
CA GLU A 223 3.73 -6.90 13.07
C GLU A 223 3.93 -5.95 14.27
N GLN A 224 4.26 -4.68 14.00
CA GLN A 224 4.40 -3.67 15.06
C GLN A 224 3.07 -3.41 15.76
N LEU A 225 1.96 -3.31 15.03
CA LEU A 225 0.61 -3.13 15.58
C LEU A 225 0.20 -4.31 16.46
N ILE A 226 0.44 -5.54 16.00
CA ILE A 226 0.14 -6.74 16.80
C ILE A 226 0.94 -6.75 18.10
N LYS A 227 2.22 -6.35 18.04
CA LYS A 227 3.07 -6.26 19.22
C LYS A 227 2.59 -5.18 20.19
N GLU A 228 2.10 -4.06 19.68
CA GLU A 228 1.55 -2.96 20.47
C GLU A 228 0.25 -3.35 21.15
N ASN A 229 -0.66 -4.02 20.41
CA ASN A 229 -1.88 -4.58 20.96
C ASN A 229 -1.61 -5.63 22.06
N ALA A 230 -0.63 -6.51 21.86
CA ALA A 230 -0.23 -7.47 22.89
C ALA A 230 0.30 -6.79 24.16
N LYS A 231 1.06 -5.69 24.01
CA LYS A 231 1.53 -4.90 25.17
C LYS A 231 0.37 -4.20 25.88
N GLN A 232 -0.57 -3.65 25.15
CA GLN A 232 -1.76 -3.01 25.71
C GLN A 232 -2.62 -4.04 26.47
N TYR A 233 -2.78 -5.24 25.93
CA TYR A 233 -3.44 -6.35 26.63
C TYR A 233 -2.77 -6.68 27.97
N GLU A 234 -1.43 -6.78 28.03
CA GLU A 234 -0.72 -7.04 29.27
C GLU A 234 -0.91 -5.95 30.32
N LEU A 235 -1.02 -4.69 29.87
CA LEU A 235 -1.34 -3.55 30.77
C LEU A 235 -2.77 -3.64 31.29
N SER A 236 -3.72 -3.92 30.39
CA SER A 236 -5.14 -4.10 30.74
C SER A 236 -5.32 -5.24 31.72
N LYS A 237 -4.69 -6.39 31.49
CA LYS A 237 -4.69 -7.53 32.40
C LYS A 237 -4.24 -7.15 33.81
N LYS A 238 -3.13 -6.44 33.96
CA LYS A 238 -2.64 -5.98 35.25
C LYS A 238 -3.62 -5.04 35.95
N THR A 239 -4.27 -4.16 35.17
CA THR A 239 -5.27 -3.21 35.68
C THR A 239 -6.47 -3.97 36.22
N VAL A 240 -7.00 -4.93 35.48
CA VAL A 240 -8.13 -5.78 35.91
C VAL A 240 -7.77 -6.60 37.14
N GLU A 241 -6.57 -7.17 37.20
CA GLU A 241 -6.09 -7.91 38.40
C GLU A 241 -6.03 -7.01 39.64
N ILE A 242 -5.56 -5.77 39.51
CA ILE A 242 -5.51 -4.79 40.60
C ILE A 242 -6.93 -4.40 41.04
N ILE A 243 -7.84 -4.17 40.09
CA ILE A 243 -9.24 -3.83 40.38
C ILE A 243 -9.88 -4.97 41.16
N ASN A 244 -9.73 -6.22 40.70
CA ASN A 244 -10.27 -7.40 41.35
C ASN A 244 -9.78 -7.55 42.81
N MET A 245 -8.48 -7.37 43.01
CA MET A 245 -7.89 -7.41 44.34
C MET A 245 -8.49 -6.31 45.24
N LYS A 246 -8.63 -5.09 44.73
CA LYS A 246 -9.23 -3.98 45.48
C LYS A 246 -10.73 -4.19 45.78
N CYS A 247 -11.48 -4.73 44.83
CA CYS A 247 -12.89 -5.08 45.05
C CYS A 247 -13.05 -6.17 46.12
N HIS A 248 -12.18 -7.20 46.09
CA HIS A 248 -12.17 -8.21 47.11
C HIS A 248 -11.87 -7.63 48.50
N ASP A 249 -10.86 -6.76 48.64
CA ASP A 249 -10.51 -6.08 49.87
C ASP A 249 -11.67 -5.19 50.40
N LEU A 250 -12.37 -4.50 49.48
CA LEU A 250 -13.53 -3.68 49.81
C LEU A 250 -14.69 -4.53 50.35
N LYS A 251 -14.98 -5.67 49.73
CA LYS A 251 -16.01 -6.61 50.18
C LYS A 251 -15.72 -7.10 51.60
N HIS A 252 -14.50 -7.49 51.87
CA HIS A 252 -14.10 -7.90 53.22
C HIS A 252 -14.32 -6.78 54.26
N ARG A 253 -13.94 -5.55 53.91
CA ARG A 253 -14.17 -4.40 54.83
C ARG A 253 -15.65 -4.08 55.02
N ILE A 254 -16.49 -4.21 54.00
CA ILE A 254 -17.94 -4.05 54.12
C ILE A 254 -18.50 -5.09 55.07
N LEU A 255 -18.14 -6.36 54.93
CA LEU A 255 -18.57 -7.44 55.84
C LEU A 255 -18.13 -7.21 57.29
N GLU A 256 -16.89 -6.70 57.53
CA GLU A 256 -16.39 -6.33 58.84
C GLU A 256 -17.19 -5.20 59.47
N LEU A 257 -17.58 -4.17 58.68
CA LEU A 257 -18.38 -3.03 59.13
C LEU A 257 -19.83 -3.44 59.45
N GLU A 258 -20.43 -4.33 58.64
CA GLU A 258 -21.76 -4.91 58.88
C GLU A 258 -21.77 -5.70 60.19
N GLN A 259 -20.73 -6.49 60.48
CA GLN A 259 -20.60 -7.27 61.73
C GLN A 259 -20.38 -6.38 62.98
N ALA A 260 -19.73 -5.24 62.80
CA ALA A 260 -19.47 -4.30 63.89
C ALA A 260 -20.67 -3.45 64.33
N GLY A 261 -21.78 -3.48 63.60
CA GLY A 261 -23.06 -2.80 63.94
C GLY A 261 -23.01 -1.25 63.93
N ASN A 262 -21.96 -0.65 63.35
CA ASN A 262 -21.69 0.78 63.43
C ASN A 262 -21.91 1.58 62.11
N ALA A 263 -22.56 1.00 61.11
CA ALA A 263 -22.70 1.65 59.82
C ALA A 263 -24.16 1.80 59.38
N ASP A 264 -24.46 2.92 58.73
CA ASP A 264 -25.78 3.15 58.11
C ASP A 264 -25.99 2.13 56.98
N HIS A 265 -27.00 1.28 57.14
CA HIS A 265 -27.32 0.21 56.18
C HIS A 265 -27.56 0.74 54.76
N GLY A 266 -28.03 1.98 54.59
CA GLY A 266 -28.26 2.59 53.27
C GLY A 266 -26.97 2.91 52.52
N GLN A 267 -25.96 3.44 53.22
CA GLN A 267 -24.67 3.75 52.61
C GLN A 267 -23.83 2.49 52.28
N LEU A 268 -23.94 1.47 53.12
CA LEU A 268 -23.29 0.18 52.84
C LEU A 268 -23.89 -0.53 51.62
N GLU A 269 -25.19 -0.46 51.42
CA GLU A 269 -25.87 -1.04 50.27
C GLU A 269 -25.50 -0.33 48.94
N GLU A 270 -25.30 1.02 48.96
CA GLU A 270 -24.80 1.77 47.81
C GLU A 270 -23.38 1.37 47.46
N ILE A 271 -22.48 1.27 48.46
CA ILE A 271 -21.09 0.84 48.21
C ILE A 271 -21.05 -0.61 47.73
N ARG A 272 -21.92 -1.50 48.27
CA ARG A 272 -22.03 -2.87 47.84
C ARG A 272 -22.46 -2.98 46.38
N LYS A 273 -23.49 -2.23 45.96
CA LYS A 273 -23.93 -2.15 44.58
C LYS A 273 -22.82 -1.64 43.65
N ALA A 274 -22.06 -0.62 44.07
CA ALA A 274 -20.92 -0.11 43.31
C ALA A 274 -19.81 -1.16 43.17
N VAL A 275 -19.57 -1.97 44.20
CA VAL A 275 -18.56 -3.05 44.14
C VAL A 275 -19.06 -4.26 43.35
N ASP A 276 -20.36 -4.57 43.39
CA ASP A 276 -20.97 -5.67 42.64
C ASP A 276 -20.95 -5.40 41.10
N ILE A 277 -20.97 -4.13 40.68
CA ILE A 277 -20.74 -3.76 39.26
C ILE A 277 -19.37 -4.29 38.77
N TYR A 278 -18.36 -4.25 39.59
CA TYR A 278 -17.01 -4.77 39.26
C TYR A 278 -16.91 -6.30 39.38
N ASP A 279 -17.87 -6.98 40.05
CA ASP A 279 -17.94 -8.46 40.10
C ASP A 279 -18.59 -9.07 38.85
N GLY A 280 -19.22 -8.25 38.01
CA GLY A 280 -19.80 -8.66 36.71
C GLY A 280 -18.75 -8.95 35.65
N LEU A 281 -17.53 -9.38 36.05
CA LEU A 281 -16.49 -9.75 35.09
C LEU A 281 -16.94 -10.88 34.18
N ALA A 282 -16.61 -10.78 32.91
CA ALA A 282 -16.92 -11.80 31.94
C ALA A 282 -16.32 -13.16 32.36
N LYS A 283 -17.08 -14.22 32.20
CA LYS A 283 -16.69 -15.60 32.49
C LYS A 283 -17.04 -16.48 31.29
N THR A 284 -16.23 -16.36 30.23
CA THR A 284 -16.45 -17.15 29.00
C THR A 284 -15.69 -18.46 29.00
N GLY A 285 -14.78 -18.68 29.96
CA GLY A 285 -13.86 -19.81 29.98
C GLY A 285 -12.53 -19.55 29.29
N CYS A 286 -12.35 -18.35 28.69
CA CYS A 286 -11.10 -17.91 28.09
C CYS A 286 -10.59 -16.65 28.80
N GLN A 287 -9.60 -16.81 29.68
CA GLN A 287 -9.07 -15.71 30.49
C GLN A 287 -8.68 -14.46 29.66
N PRO A 288 -7.99 -14.55 28.50
CA PRO A 288 -7.72 -13.38 27.68
C PRO A 288 -8.96 -12.65 27.19
N LEU A 289 -9.98 -13.39 26.80
CA LEU A 289 -11.25 -12.79 26.36
C LEU A 289 -12.01 -12.16 27.53
N ASP A 290 -12.02 -12.82 28.69
CA ASP A 290 -12.69 -12.32 29.90
C ASP A 290 -12.14 -10.95 30.31
N ILE A 291 -10.82 -10.73 30.22
CA ILE A 291 -10.16 -9.47 30.52
C ILE A 291 -10.63 -8.38 29.54
N ILE A 292 -10.65 -8.68 28.25
CA ILE A 292 -11.05 -7.71 27.21
C ILE A 292 -12.51 -7.35 27.35
N LEU A 293 -13.39 -8.34 27.50
CA LEU A 293 -14.82 -8.09 27.65
C LEU A 293 -15.12 -7.27 28.89
N SER A 294 -14.43 -7.54 30.00
CA SER A 294 -14.59 -6.77 31.25
C SER A 294 -14.15 -5.33 31.07
N GLU A 295 -13.00 -5.07 30.43
CA GLU A 295 -12.53 -3.72 30.11
C GLU A 295 -13.52 -2.98 29.21
N LYS A 296 -13.95 -3.62 28.12
CA LYS A 296 -14.87 -2.99 27.16
C LYS A 296 -16.26 -2.77 27.77
N ASN A 297 -16.72 -3.66 28.64
CA ASN A 297 -17.98 -3.44 29.37
C ASN A 297 -17.96 -2.18 30.25
N LEU A 298 -16.84 -1.95 30.98
CA LEU A 298 -16.66 -0.74 31.77
C LEU A 298 -16.66 0.53 30.91
N LEU A 299 -16.03 0.48 29.72
CA LEU A 299 -16.06 1.61 28.78
C LEU A 299 -17.48 1.84 28.25
N CYS A 300 -18.21 0.78 27.91
CA CYS A 300 -19.59 0.86 27.45
C CYS A 300 -20.51 1.46 28.50
N GLU A 301 -20.39 1.06 29.77
CA GLU A 301 -21.16 1.64 30.87
C GLU A 301 -20.90 3.14 31.03
N LYS A 302 -19.62 3.57 30.98
CA LYS A 302 -19.25 4.97 31.04
C LYS A 302 -19.92 5.80 29.93
N ASP A 303 -19.95 5.27 28.70
CA ASP A 303 -20.46 5.95 27.51
C ASP A 303 -21.95 5.65 27.25
N GLN A 304 -22.65 5.02 28.21
CA GLN A 304 -24.04 4.64 28.12
C GLN A 304 -24.39 3.78 26.90
N ILE A 305 -23.49 2.84 26.58
CA ILE A 305 -23.64 1.88 25.50
C ILE A 305 -24.18 0.57 26.07
N LYS A 306 -25.25 0.04 25.48
CA LYS A 306 -25.79 -1.28 25.85
C LYS A 306 -24.96 -2.36 25.15
N PHE A 307 -24.04 -2.99 25.89
CA PHE A 307 -23.22 -4.08 25.40
C PHE A 307 -23.77 -5.43 25.88
N SER A 308 -24.00 -6.34 24.94
CA SER A 308 -24.39 -7.72 25.21
C SER A 308 -23.46 -8.69 24.54
N TYR A 309 -23.09 -9.77 25.24
CA TYR A 309 -22.24 -10.80 24.68
C TYR A 309 -22.70 -12.20 25.10
N MET A 310 -22.57 -13.15 24.18
CA MET A 310 -22.81 -14.58 24.40
C MET A 310 -21.78 -15.38 23.60
N ILE A 311 -20.78 -15.93 24.27
CA ILE A 311 -19.67 -16.63 23.62
C ILE A 311 -19.09 -17.74 24.54
N ASP A 312 -18.83 -18.90 23.97
CA ASP A 312 -18.08 -19.98 24.61
C ASP A 312 -16.59 -19.79 24.34
N GLY A 313 -15.90 -19.21 25.31
CA GLY A 313 -14.48 -18.89 25.20
C GLY A 313 -13.56 -20.11 25.29
N GLU A 314 -14.03 -21.25 25.81
CA GLU A 314 -13.21 -22.47 25.88
C GLU A 314 -12.75 -22.93 24.49
N LYS A 315 -13.54 -22.64 23.45
CA LYS A 315 -13.20 -22.93 22.05
C LYS A 315 -12.11 -22.04 21.46
N LEU A 316 -11.67 -21.01 22.17
CA LEU A 316 -10.62 -20.07 21.77
C LEU A 316 -9.25 -20.36 22.39
N THR A 317 -9.14 -21.41 23.20
CA THR A 317 -7.91 -21.70 23.97
C THR A 317 -6.68 -21.99 23.09
N GLY A 318 -6.86 -22.42 21.83
CA GLY A 318 -5.79 -22.60 20.85
C GLY A 318 -5.21 -21.30 20.28
N ILE A 319 -5.88 -20.14 20.51
CA ILE A 319 -5.43 -18.85 20.02
C ILE A 319 -4.57 -18.15 21.08
N LYS A 320 -3.44 -17.56 20.67
CA LYS A 320 -2.56 -16.83 21.58
C LYS A 320 -3.27 -15.61 22.17
N SER A 321 -3.00 -15.29 23.43
CA SER A 321 -3.62 -14.16 24.15
C SER A 321 -3.51 -12.82 23.41
N GLY A 322 -2.35 -12.51 22.81
CA GLY A 322 -2.16 -11.29 22.01
C GLY A 322 -2.97 -11.27 20.72
N ASP A 323 -3.23 -12.43 20.13
CA ASP A 323 -4.04 -12.56 18.91
C ASP A 323 -5.54 -12.44 19.26
N ILE A 324 -5.99 -12.97 20.40
CA ILE A 324 -7.34 -12.72 20.96
C ILE A 324 -7.54 -11.21 21.19
N ALA A 325 -6.53 -10.54 21.78
CA ALA A 325 -6.58 -9.10 21.99
C ALA A 325 -6.65 -8.32 20.67
N ALA A 326 -5.94 -8.75 19.65
CA ALA A 326 -5.99 -8.12 18.33
C ALA A 326 -7.34 -8.29 17.64
N ILE A 327 -8.00 -9.45 17.79
CA ILE A 327 -9.33 -9.69 17.21
C ILE A 327 -10.40 -8.91 17.97
N PHE A 328 -10.58 -9.22 19.25
CA PHE A 328 -11.71 -8.68 20.03
C PHE A 328 -11.50 -7.22 20.44
N GLY A 329 -10.26 -6.82 20.75
CA GLY A 329 -9.90 -5.45 21.08
C GLY A 329 -10.25 -4.51 19.94
N ASN A 330 -9.69 -4.74 18.74
CA ASN A 330 -9.94 -3.87 17.60
C ASN A 330 -11.40 -3.90 17.13
N ALA A 331 -12.06 -5.05 17.15
CA ALA A 331 -13.46 -5.13 16.74
C ALA A 331 -14.39 -4.37 17.69
N LEU A 332 -14.20 -4.53 19.00
CA LEU A 332 -15.00 -3.85 20.01
C LEU A 332 -14.66 -2.35 20.11
N ASP A 333 -13.38 -1.96 19.94
CA ASP A 333 -13.00 -0.55 19.88
C ASP A 333 -13.69 0.18 18.73
N ASN A 334 -13.70 -0.42 17.53
CA ASN A 334 -14.43 0.12 16.40
C ASN A 334 -15.92 0.26 16.67
N ALA A 335 -16.53 -0.76 17.30
CA ALA A 335 -17.95 -0.75 17.65
C ALA A 335 -18.28 0.33 18.71
N ILE A 336 -17.43 0.48 19.73
CA ILE A 336 -17.59 1.48 20.80
C ILE A 336 -17.42 2.89 20.23
N GLU A 337 -16.40 3.15 19.42
CA GLU A 337 -16.16 4.44 18.77
C GLU A 337 -17.38 4.86 17.92
N CYS A 338 -17.90 3.95 17.09
CA CYS A 338 -19.06 4.22 16.26
C CYS A 338 -20.34 4.44 17.12
N ALA A 339 -20.59 3.60 18.13
CA ALA A 339 -21.75 3.71 18.99
C ALA A 339 -21.73 5.00 19.84
N ALA A 340 -20.57 5.46 20.30
CA ALA A 340 -20.44 6.65 21.14
C ALA A 340 -20.90 7.94 20.43
N GLU A 341 -20.82 7.98 19.09
CA GLU A 341 -21.26 9.13 18.27
C GLU A 341 -22.78 9.17 18.06
N LEU A 342 -23.52 8.10 18.41
CA LEU A 342 -24.95 7.98 18.18
C LEU A 342 -25.79 8.48 19.39
N PRO A 343 -27.09 8.76 19.19
CA PRO A 343 -28.05 8.94 20.29
C PRO A 343 -28.09 7.71 21.21
N VAL A 344 -28.30 7.92 22.52
CA VAL A 344 -28.23 6.88 23.56
C VAL A 344 -29.09 5.66 23.25
N GLU A 345 -30.28 5.87 22.67
CA GLU A 345 -31.22 4.80 22.32
C GLU A 345 -30.72 3.84 21.25
N LYS A 346 -29.69 4.29 20.45
CA LYS A 346 -29.08 3.52 19.37
C LYS A 346 -27.70 2.96 19.74
N ARG A 347 -27.22 3.23 20.94
CA ARG A 347 -25.93 2.75 21.42
C ARG A 347 -26.03 1.29 21.86
N ILE A 348 -26.01 0.40 20.88
CA ILE A 348 -26.16 -1.05 21.10
C ILE A 348 -25.02 -1.76 20.40
N ILE A 349 -24.35 -2.65 21.14
CA ILE A 349 -23.32 -3.54 20.63
C ILE A 349 -23.67 -4.97 21.03
N SER A 350 -23.63 -5.89 20.08
CA SER A 350 -23.86 -7.32 20.30
C SER A 350 -22.67 -8.14 19.84
N LEU A 351 -22.25 -9.11 20.66
CA LEU A 351 -21.20 -10.08 20.34
C LEU A 351 -21.76 -11.49 20.56
N ILE A 352 -21.79 -12.29 19.51
CA ILE A 352 -22.24 -13.68 19.56
C ILE A 352 -21.14 -14.57 19.04
N GLY A 353 -20.72 -15.55 19.88
CA GLY A 353 -19.82 -16.62 19.50
C GLY A 353 -20.53 -17.96 19.50
N TYR A 354 -20.41 -18.71 18.44
CA TYR A 354 -20.99 -20.03 18.33
C TYR A 354 -19.97 -21.03 17.78
N ALA A 355 -20.00 -22.23 18.33
CA ALA A 355 -19.21 -23.34 17.82
C ALA A 355 -20.14 -24.41 17.25
N ARG A 356 -19.87 -24.88 16.05
CA ARG A 356 -20.62 -25.98 15.42
C ARG A 356 -19.64 -26.95 14.77
N GLN A 357 -19.62 -28.16 15.28
CA GLN A 357 -18.62 -29.16 14.88
C GLN A 357 -17.19 -28.59 15.10
N ASP A 358 -16.37 -28.55 14.03
CA ASP A 358 -15.00 -28.10 14.08
C ASP A 358 -14.81 -26.63 13.65
N VAL A 359 -15.90 -25.84 13.70
CA VAL A 359 -15.89 -24.42 13.26
C VAL A 359 -16.36 -23.52 14.37
N MET A 360 -15.59 -22.48 14.66
CA MET A 360 -15.96 -21.36 15.54
C MET A 360 -16.36 -20.16 14.68
N GLY A 361 -17.57 -19.64 14.94
CA GLY A 361 -18.07 -18.40 14.36
C GLY A 361 -18.15 -17.30 15.42
N ILE A 362 -17.73 -16.09 15.09
CA ILE A 362 -17.88 -14.90 15.92
C ILE A 362 -18.59 -13.85 15.07
N HIS A 363 -19.66 -13.31 15.63
CA HIS A 363 -20.42 -12.21 15.02
C HIS A 363 -20.45 -11.04 15.99
N ILE A 364 -20.00 -9.87 15.51
CA ILE A 364 -20.01 -8.63 16.27
C ILE A 364 -20.77 -7.61 15.44
N GLU A 365 -21.78 -6.98 16.03
CA GLU A 365 -22.61 -6.00 15.35
C GLU A 365 -22.82 -4.75 16.21
N ASN A 366 -22.94 -3.61 15.53
CA ASN A 366 -23.32 -2.34 16.13
C ASN A 366 -24.10 -1.48 15.13
N TYR A 367 -24.90 -0.54 15.65
CA TYR A 367 -25.56 0.45 14.80
C TYR A 367 -24.52 1.42 14.24
N CYS A 368 -24.63 1.78 12.94
CA CYS A 368 -23.72 2.69 12.24
C CYS A 368 -24.50 3.56 11.24
N GLU A 369 -24.43 4.88 11.39
CA GLU A 369 -25.10 5.82 10.46
C GLU A 369 -24.22 6.29 9.32
N ASP A 370 -22.92 6.01 9.37
CA ASP A 370 -21.96 6.42 8.35
C ASP A 370 -22.09 5.57 7.07
N GLU A 371 -21.89 6.23 5.92
CA GLU A 371 -21.70 5.52 4.65
C GLU A 371 -20.24 5.04 4.55
N LEU A 372 -20.04 3.72 4.58
CA LEU A 372 -18.71 3.11 4.50
C LEU A 372 -18.39 2.64 3.07
N GLU A 373 -17.27 3.05 2.53
CA GLU A 373 -16.70 2.45 1.31
C GLU A 373 -15.96 1.16 1.65
N PHE A 374 -16.20 0.10 0.89
CA PHE A 374 -15.47 -1.16 1.04
C PHE A 374 -14.45 -1.35 -0.06
N ARG A 375 -13.22 -1.77 0.30
CA ARG A 375 -12.17 -2.19 -0.64
C ARG A 375 -11.61 -3.53 -0.21
N ASN A 376 -11.61 -4.48 -1.12
CA ASN A 376 -11.20 -5.87 -0.85
C ASN A 376 -11.93 -6.50 0.35
N GLY A 377 -13.22 -6.21 0.52
CA GLY A 377 -14.04 -6.75 1.60
C GLY A 377 -13.85 -6.09 2.97
N LEU A 378 -13.01 -5.06 3.10
CA LEU A 378 -12.82 -4.30 4.33
C LEU A 378 -13.28 -2.86 4.19
N PRO A 379 -13.83 -2.25 5.26
CA PRO A 379 -14.23 -0.84 5.25
C PRO A 379 -12.98 0.06 5.14
N VAL A 380 -13.11 1.12 4.34
CA VAL A 380 -12.09 2.17 4.24
C VAL A 380 -12.33 3.17 5.35
N SER A 381 -11.28 3.52 6.10
CA SER A 381 -11.36 4.52 7.17
C SER A 381 -11.87 5.87 6.64
N THR A 382 -12.88 6.43 7.29
CA THR A 382 -13.43 7.76 7.00
C THR A 382 -12.63 8.89 7.67
N LYS A 383 -11.75 8.57 8.62
CA LYS A 383 -10.92 9.55 9.35
C LYS A 383 -9.66 9.87 8.55
N GLY A 384 -9.51 11.14 8.16
CA GLY A 384 -8.56 11.67 7.16
C GLY A 384 -7.06 11.64 7.51
N ASP A 385 -6.60 10.84 8.45
CA ASP A 385 -5.18 10.66 8.76
C ASP A 385 -4.70 9.30 8.22
N ASP A 386 -4.16 9.32 7.00
CA ASP A 386 -3.72 8.15 6.20
C ASP A 386 -2.67 7.25 6.89
N ASN A 387 -2.13 7.64 8.04
CA ASN A 387 -1.00 6.94 8.66
C ASN A 387 -1.35 6.08 9.89
N TYR A 388 -2.52 6.23 10.53
CA TYR A 388 -2.84 5.49 11.76
C TYR A 388 -4.24 4.86 11.80
N HIS A 389 -5.21 5.27 10.97
CA HIS A 389 -6.56 4.73 10.94
C HIS A 389 -6.78 3.76 9.76
N GLY A 390 -7.46 2.66 9.99
CA GLY A 390 -7.71 1.58 9.00
C GLY A 390 -6.86 0.33 9.21
N PHE A 391 -5.98 0.31 10.21
CA PHE A 391 -5.17 -0.87 10.53
C PHE A 391 -5.89 -1.88 11.42
N GLY A 392 -6.90 -1.47 12.20
CA GLY A 392 -7.64 -2.35 13.09
C GLY A 392 -8.26 -3.55 12.36
N MET A 393 -9.05 -3.30 11.30
CA MET A 393 -9.65 -4.37 10.51
C MET A 393 -8.62 -5.23 9.77
N LYS A 394 -7.52 -4.63 9.27
CA LYS A 394 -6.41 -5.38 8.67
C LYS A 394 -5.68 -6.26 9.70
N SER A 395 -5.52 -5.76 10.92
CA SER A 395 -4.95 -6.54 12.03
C SER A 395 -5.82 -7.74 12.37
N ILE A 396 -7.15 -7.56 12.43
CA ILE A 396 -8.08 -8.67 12.63
C ILE A 396 -7.96 -9.67 11.49
N GLN A 397 -8.01 -9.22 10.23
CA GLN A 397 -7.89 -10.08 9.05
C GLN A 397 -6.60 -10.90 9.08
N TYR A 398 -5.45 -10.24 9.32
CA TYR A 398 -4.16 -10.90 9.38
C TYR A 398 -4.13 -12.03 10.44
N VAL A 399 -4.69 -11.75 11.63
CA VAL A 399 -4.74 -12.74 12.70
C VAL A 399 -5.69 -13.87 12.36
N VAL A 400 -6.87 -13.59 11.82
CA VAL A 400 -7.85 -14.60 11.41
C VAL A 400 -7.27 -15.52 10.33
N GLU A 401 -6.62 -14.95 9.31
CA GLU A 401 -5.94 -15.72 8.25
C GLU A 401 -4.79 -16.58 8.80
N LYS A 402 -4.05 -16.09 9.79
CA LYS A 402 -2.98 -16.86 10.48
C LYS A 402 -3.49 -18.17 11.09
N TYR A 403 -4.76 -18.20 11.55
CA TYR A 403 -5.42 -19.38 12.09
C TYR A 403 -6.29 -20.12 11.06
N GLY A 404 -6.10 -19.82 9.76
CA GLY A 404 -6.83 -20.48 8.67
C GLY A 404 -8.30 -20.07 8.56
N GLY A 405 -8.67 -18.96 9.16
CA GLY A 405 -10.01 -18.42 9.17
C GLY A 405 -10.30 -17.44 8.02
N ASN A 406 -11.53 -16.96 8.00
CA ASN A 406 -12.02 -15.93 7.09
C ASN A 406 -12.76 -14.84 7.86
N LEU A 407 -12.65 -13.59 7.39
CA LEU A 407 -13.32 -12.42 7.94
C LEU A 407 -14.16 -11.75 6.85
N VAL A 408 -15.38 -11.42 7.20
CA VAL A 408 -16.30 -10.66 6.36
C VAL A 408 -16.83 -9.47 7.17
N ALA A 409 -16.75 -8.27 6.63
CA ALA A 409 -17.38 -7.09 7.19
C ALA A 409 -18.48 -6.60 6.26
N ASN A 410 -19.64 -6.24 6.82
CA ASN A 410 -20.80 -5.80 6.06
C ASN A 410 -21.49 -4.61 6.73
N LEU A 411 -22.19 -3.81 5.94
CA LEU A 411 -23.07 -2.74 6.42
C LEU A 411 -24.42 -2.88 5.72
N GLU A 412 -25.42 -3.37 6.44
CA GLU A 412 -26.79 -3.53 5.95
C GLU A 412 -27.77 -2.83 6.90
N GLU A 413 -28.71 -2.09 6.36
CA GLU A 413 -29.77 -1.42 7.13
C GLU A 413 -29.24 -0.60 8.34
N LYS A 414 -28.09 0.04 8.19
CA LYS A 414 -27.38 0.78 9.25
C LYS A 414 -26.85 -0.08 10.40
N ILE A 415 -26.69 -1.37 10.20
CA ILE A 415 -26.03 -2.28 11.11
C ILE A 415 -24.69 -2.65 10.47
N PHE A 416 -23.61 -2.29 11.13
CA PHE A 416 -22.28 -2.76 10.77
C PHE A 416 -22.01 -4.08 11.47
N SER A 417 -21.63 -5.09 10.72
CA SER A 417 -21.30 -6.41 11.24
C SER A 417 -19.92 -6.86 10.83
N VAL A 418 -19.29 -7.60 11.73
CA VAL A 418 -18.00 -8.29 11.51
C VAL A 418 -18.23 -9.77 11.82
N ASP A 419 -18.12 -10.58 10.79
CA ASP A 419 -18.25 -12.03 10.87
C ASP A 419 -16.88 -12.68 10.72
N ILE A 420 -16.48 -13.49 11.68
CA ILE A 420 -15.22 -14.23 11.70
C ILE A 420 -15.53 -15.71 11.83
N ILE A 421 -14.91 -16.49 10.98
CA ILE A 421 -15.03 -17.96 11.00
C ILE A 421 -13.62 -18.56 10.95
N PHE A 422 -13.32 -19.46 11.87
CA PHE A 422 -12.07 -20.24 11.86
C PHE A 422 -12.28 -21.66 12.40
N PRO A 423 -11.40 -22.60 12.02
CA PRO A 423 -11.47 -23.95 12.57
C PRO A 423 -11.23 -23.93 14.08
N VAL A 424 -11.92 -24.77 14.81
CA VAL A 424 -11.62 -25.00 16.24
C VAL A 424 -10.23 -25.59 16.33
N LEU A 425 -9.37 -24.98 17.12
CA LEU A 425 -8.00 -25.42 17.33
C LEU A 425 -7.96 -26.33 18.56
N ASP A 426 -7.53 -27.56 18.38
CA ASP A 426 -7.33 -28.56 19.48
C ASP A 426 -6.17 -28.17 20.40
#